data_8015a0d1ce226684e18825e10a717a29
#
_entry.id   8015a0d1ce226684e18825e10a717a29
#
_cell.length_a   1.000
_cell.length_b   1.000
_cell.length_c   1.000
_cell.angle_alpha   90.00
_cell.angle_beta   90.00
_cell.angle_gamma   90.00
#
_symmetry.space_group_name_H-M   'P 1'
#
loop_
_entity.id
_entity.type
_entity.pdbx_description
1 polymer ?
#
loop_
_entity_poly.entity_id
_entity_poly.type
_entity_poly.pdbx_seq_one_letter_code
_entity_poly.pdbx_strand_id
1 'polypeptide(L)'
;MKQNRPYLRIFNILLIIAAYGYLAYRLIIFDDYASFFEAFRSADIWRYLILATVVLLMPLNVWCEAGKWRLLLRDIEPMTIWGAQRQVYYGYVGAFITPYHAGDYPARAMLLKNKSNWSAAVGLGLVGTVALLVVELIIGIPSTWLFLSYDQSLPMQYFAAAFIILVLLISFLPHIVRYLSRREWKSAQMQQLAIALSQLSYTRFMKAIGWSSMRYIVWAMQLALTLHFCGVDMLPVEYLIAIPFYYMVVAIFPSVPALNIAIRGTWSLIIFDTFCDNAAGIALAVVTIWAVNTVLPMIIGSILYRNGKTK
;
A
#
# COMPACT_ATOMS: atom_id res chain seq x y z
N MET A 1 -30.05 2.75 -1.14
CA MET A 1 -30.41 1.35 -1.41
C MET A 1 -29.15 0.48 -1.28
N LYS A 2 -29.01 -0.30 -0.21
CA LYS A 2 -27.96 -1.31 -0.08
C LYS A 2 -28.34 -2.48 -1.00
N GLN A 3 -27.72 -2.54 -2.17
CA GLN A 3 -27.83 -3.72 -3.02
C GLN A 3 -27.10 -4.87 -2.33
N ASN A 4 -27.85 -5.72 -1.60
CA ASN A 4 -27.34 -6.97 -1.06
C ASN A 4 -27.03 -7.89 -2.25
N ARG A 5 -25.78 -7.92 -2.68
CA ARG A 5 -25.28 -8.85 -3.71
C ARG A 5 -24.73 -10.10 -3.01
N PRO A 6 -25.55 -11.13 -2.75
CA PRO A 6 -25.14 -12.31 -1.98
C PRO A 6 -23.96 -13.05 -2.61
N TYR A 7 -23.83 -13.05 -3.94
CA TYR A 7 -22.73 -13.67 -4.67
C TYR A 7 -21.37 -13.02 -4.37
N LEU A 8 -21.31 -11.68 -4.17
CA LEU A 8 -20.06 -11.02 -3.78
C LEU A 8 -19.65 -11.38 -2.35
N ARG A 9 -20.62 -11.59 -1.47
CA ARG A 9 -20.37 -12.03 -0.11
C ARG A 9 -19.85 -13.46 -0.08
N ILE A 10 -20.47 -14.36 -0.85
CA ILE A 10 -20.03 -15.75 -1.01
C ILE A 10 -18.64 -15.81 -1.63
N PHE A 11 -18.38 -15.05 -2.70
CA PHE A 11 -17.07 -14.96 -3.33
C PHE A 11 -15.97 -14.53 -2.34
N ASN A 12 -16.23 -13.47 -1.55
CA ASN A 12 -15.27 -13.00 -0.55
C ASN A 12 -15.02 -14.06 0.54
N ILE A 13 -16.06 -14.80 0.98
CA ILE A 13 -15.90 -15.89 1.97
C ILE A 13 -15.05 -17.02 1.39
N LEU A 14 -15.31 -17.44 0.15
CA LEU A 14 -14.52 -18.47 -0.50
C LEU A 14 -13.06 -18.05 -0.68
N LEU A 15 -12.81 -16.80 -1.03
CA LEU A 15 -11.47 -16.24 -1.16
C LEU A 15 -10.73 -16.20 0.20
N ILE A 16 -11.44 -15.86 1.29
CA ILE A 16 -10.91 -15.91 2.66
C ILE A 16 -10.50 -17.35 3.01
N ILE A 17 -11.41 -18.32 2.81
CA ILE A 17 -11.14 -19.72 3.12
C ILE A 17 -9.95 -20.23 2.31
N ALA A 18 -9.90 -19.92 1.01
CA ALA A 18 -8.79 -20.34 0.15
C ALA A 18 -7.44 -19.74 0.59
N ALA A 19 -7.41 -18.43 0.88
CA ALA A 19 -6.18 -17.75 1.27
C ALA A 19 -5.65 -18.22 2.64
N TYR A 20 -6.52 -18.30 3.66
CA TYR A 20 -6.10 -18.81 4.96
C TYR A 20 -5.81 -20.32 4.92
N GLY A 21 -6.57 -21.09 4.13
CA GLY A 21 -6.33 -22.52 3.92
C GLY A 21 -4.96 -22.78 3.30
N TYR A 22 -4.59 -22.02 2.27
CA TYR A 22 -3.27 -22.14 1.65
C TYR A 22 -2.15 -21.72 2.62
N LEU A 23 -2.32 -20.61 3.33
CA LEU A 23 -1.34 -20.16 4.33
C LEU A 23 -1.14 -21.21 5.43
N ALA A 24 -2.23 -21.75 5.97
CA ALA A 24 -2.17 -22.82 6.97
C ALA A 24 -1.51 -24.09 6.42
N TYR A 25 -1.88 -24.50 5.21
CA TYR A 25 -1.29 -25.66 4.54
C TYR A 25 0.24 -25.52 4.41
N ARG A 26 0.74 -24.36 3.93
CA ARG A 26 2.17 -24.09 3.80
C ARG A 26 2.91 -24.09 5.15
N LEU A 27 2.30 -23.52 6.19
CA LEU A 27 2.87 -23.53 7.54
C LEU A 27 2.86 -24.92 8.17
N ILE A 28 1.85 -25.76 7.92
CA ILE A 28 1.79 -27.13 8.46
C ILE A 28 2.85 -28.03 7.80
N ILE A 29 3.09 -27.86 6.50
CA ILE A 29 4.08 -28.68 5.75
C ILE A 29 5.51 -28.21 6.02
N PHE A 30 5.71 -26.99 6.55
CA PHE A 30 7.04 -26.51 6.88
C PHE A 30 7.63 -27.34 8.02
N ASP A 31 8.65 -28.13 7.74
CA ASP A 31 9.20 -29.11 8.69
C ASP A 31 10.33 -28.53 9.56
N ASP A 32 10.96 -27.40 9.15
CA ASP A 32 12.17 -26.89 9.77
C ASP A 32 11.93 -25.79 10.81
N TYR A 33 10.89 -25.92 11.63
CA TYR A 33 10.63 -25.00 12.74
C TYR A 33 11.75 -24.95 13.78
N ALA A 34 12.46 -26.07 13.98
CA ALA A 34 13.53 -26.14 14.95
C ALA A 34 14.68 -25.19 14.54
N SER A 35 15.18 -25.31 13.32
CA SER A 35 16.22 -24.43 12.77
C SER A 35 15.76 -22.98 12.70
N PHE A 36 14.49 -22.73 12.36
CA PHE A 36 13.91 -21.40 12.37
C PHE A 36 14.00 -20.73 13.75
N PHE A 37 13.56 -21.41 14.82
CA PHE A 37 13.64 -20.89 16.19
C PHE A 37 15.08 -20.78 16.71
N GLU A 38 15.97 -21.70 16.33
CA GLU A 38 17.38 -21.66 16.68
C GLU A 38 18.08 -20.45 16.05
N ALA A 39 17.77 -20.13 14.79
CA ALA A 39 18.27 -18.93 14.12
C ALA A 39 17.86 -17.62 14.82
N PHE A 40 16.70 -17.59 15.49
CA PHE A 40 16.30 -16.44 16.33
C PHE A 40 17.00 -16.43 17.68
N ARG A 41 17.22 -17.60 18.31
CA ARG A 41 17.92 -17.68 19.59
C ARG A 41 19.40 -17.34 19.49
N SER A 42 20.03 -17.69 18.37
CA SER A 42 21.44 -17.38 18.06
C SER A 42 21.62 -16.02 17.38
N ALA A 43 20.55 -15.23 17.25
CA ALA A 43 20.59 -13.95 16.54
C ALA A 43 21.55 -12.97 17.25
N ASP A 44 22.53 -12.47 16.49
CA ASP A 44 23.46 -11.44 16.92
C ASP A 44 22.75 -10.07 17.02
N ILE A 45 23.37 -9.16 17.77
CA ILE A 45 22.88 -7.77 17.95
C ILE A 45 22.58 -7.09 16.61
N TRP A 46 23.31 -7.40 15.57
CA TRP A 46 23.12 -6.88 14.22
C TRP A 46 21.73 -7.20 13.63
N ARG A 47 21.19 -8.38 13.89
CA ARG A 47 19.83 -8.73 13.47
C ARG A 47 18.76 -7.85 14.14
N TYR A 48 18.91 -7.59 15.44
CA TYR A 48 17.97 -6.70 16.14
C TYR A 48 18.09 -5.24 15.68
N LEU A 49 19.29 -4.79 15.27
CA LEU A 49 19.48 -3.48 14.65
C LEU A 49 18.75 -3.37 13.30
N ILE A 50 18.67 -4.45 12.53
CA ILE A 50 17.86 -4.49 11.31
C ILE A 50 16.39 -4.26 11.64
N LEU A 51 15.82 -4.97 12.61
CA LEU A 51 14.44 -4.78 13.03
C LEU A 51 14.19 -3.37 13.56
N ALA A 52 15.10 -2.81 14.35
CA ALA A 52 15.03 -1.43 14.81
C ALA A 52 15.02 -0.46 13.63
N THR A 53 15.84 -0.69 12.60
CA THR A 53 15.86 0.11 11.36
C THR A 53 14.51 0.03 10.63
N VAL A 54 13.90 -1.14 10.51
CA VAL A 54 12.57 -1.33 9.91
C VAL A 54 11.54 -0.48 10.64
N VAL A 55 11.54 -0.48 11.97
CA VAL A 55 10.62 0.33 12.79
C VAL A 55 10.91 1.83 12.61
N LEU A 56 12.17 2.24 12.58
CA LEU A 56 12.57 3.65 12.39
C LEU A 56 12.25 4.18 10.98
N LEU A 57 12.16 3.33 9.98
CA LEU A 57 11.73 3.72 8.63
C LEU A 57 10.22 3.98 8.54
N MET A 58 9.39 3.52 9.51
CA MET A 58 7.95 3.74 9.49
C MET A 58 7.57 5.23 9.59
N PRO A 59 8.14 6.06 10.48
CA PRO A 59 7.89 7.50 10.48
C PRO A 59 8.26 8.18 9.16
N LEU A 60 9.32 7.72 8.47
CA LEU A 60 9.70 8.22 7.15
C LEU A 60 8.65 7.86 6.09
N ASN A 61 8.12 6.64 6.12
CA ASN A 61 7.00 6.22 5.29
C ASN A 61 5.78 7.13 5.47
N VAL A 62 5.39 7.39 6.73
CA VAL A 62 4.27 8.29 7.06
C VAL A 62 4.57 9.74 6.63
N TRP A 63 5.81 10.19 6.74
CA TRP A 63 6.23 11.51 6.29
C TRP A 63 6.11 11.67 4.76
N CYS A 64 6.49 10.66 4.00
CA CYS A 64 6.29 10.66 2.54
C CYS A 64 4.80 10.80 2.18
N GLU A 65 3.93 10.03 2.84
CA GLU A 65 2.49 10.11 2.64
C GLU A 65 1.92 11.47 3.05
N ALA A 66 2.41 12.04 4.16
CA ALA A 66 2.01 13.37 4.62
C ALA A 66 2.46 14.48 3.66
N GLY A 67 3.65 14.35 3.06
CA GLY A 67 4.15 15.26 2.03
C GLY A 67 3.26 15.25 0.78
N LYS A 68 2.86 14.06 0.32
CA LYS A 68 1.92 13.88 -0.77
C LYS A 68 0.53 14.47 -0.43
N TRP A 69 -0.01 14.15 0.73
CA TRP A 69 -1.30 14.65 1.21
C TRP A 69 -1.31 16.18 1.27
N ARG A 70 -0.31 16.79 1.90
CA ARG A 70 -0.13 18.25 1.97
C ARG A 70 -0.05 18.89 0.59
N LEU A 71 0.68 18.27 -0.35
CA LEU A 71 0.83 18.76 -1.72
C LEU A 71 -0.51 18.79 -2.46
N LEU A 72 -1.30 17.73 -2.33
CA LEU A 72 -2.60 17.61 -3.01
C LEU A 72 -3.65 18.57 -2.46
N LEU A 73 -3.63 18.83 -1.15
CA LEU A 73 -4.59 19.73 -0.49
C LEU A 73 -4.16 21.20 -0.45
N ARG A 74 -3.02 21.54 -1.03
CA ARG A 74 -2.41 22.87 -0.91
C ARG A 74 -3.37 24.04 -1.20
N ASP A 75 -4.26 23.90 -2.19
CA ASP A 75 -5.14 24.98 -2.64
C ASP A 75 -6.46 25.03 -1.88
N ILE A 76 -6.87 23.92 -1.26
CA ILE A 76 -8.13 23.85 -0.52
C ILE A 76 -7.94 24.00 0.99
N GLU A 77 -6.81 23.54 1.53
CA GLU A 77 -6.45 23.71 2.93
C GLU A 77 -4.93 23.67 3.14
N PRO A 78 -4.24 24.79 3.07
CA PRO A 78 -2.81 24.86 3.34
C PRO A 78 -2.52 24.45 4.79
N MET A 79 -1.57 23.53 4.98
CA MET A 79 -1.22 22.99 6.28
C MET A 79 0.28 22.76 6.44
N THR A 80 0.75 22.69 7.69
CA THR A 80 2.13 22.27 7.97
C THR A 80 2.33 20.79 7.74
N ILE A 81 3.58 20.34 7.60
CA ILE A 81 3.88 18.90 7.46
C ILE A 81 3.40 18.10 8.70
N TRP A 82 3.53 18.66 9.90
CA TRP A 82 3.04 18.04 11.14
C TRP A 82 1.53 17.92 11.18
N GLY A 83 0.81 18.93 10.66
CA GLY A 83 -0.64 18.86 10.49
C GLY A 83 -1.04 17.74 9.52
N ALA A 84 -0.35 17.64 8.41
CA ALA A 84 -0.56 16.57 7.45
C ALA A 84 -0.25 15.17 8.03
N GLN A 85 0.88 15.03 8.77
CA GLN A 85 1.20 13.77 9.44
C GLN A 85 0.13 13.33 10.45
N ARG A 86 -0.37 14.28 11.25
CA ARG A 86 -1.45 13.98 12.20
C ARG A 86 -2.70 13.47 11.47
N GLN A 87 -3.06 14.08 10.35
CA GLN A 87 -4.18 13.63 9.52
C GLN A 87 -3.92 12.24 8.93
N VAL A 88 -2.71 11.97 8.45
CA VAL A 88 -2.33 10.65 7.91
C VAL A 88 -2.39 9.57 9.00
N TYR A 89 -1.83 9.82 10.19
CA TYR A 89 -1.95 8.88 11.30
C TYR A 89 -3.41 8.58 11.66
N TYR A 90 -4.27 9.60 11.65
CA TYR A 90 -5.70 9.38 11.88
C TYR A 90 -6.39 8.63 10.73
N GLY A 91 -5.90 8.81 9.49
CA GLY A 91 -6.29 8.02 8.33
C GLY A 91 -6.07 6.52 8.53
N TYR A 92 -4.95 6.11 9.13
CA TYR A 92 -4.70 4.70 9.46
C TYR A 92 -5.76 4.12 10.42
N VAL A 93 -6.30 4.91 11.35
CA VAL A 93 -7.41 4.48 12.22
C VAL A 93 -8.66 4.21 11.39
N GLY A 94 -9.00 5.13 10.48
CA GLY A 94 -10.14 4.96 9.57
C GLY A 94 -9.96 3.77 8.61
N ALA A 95 -8.75 3.60 8.08
CA ALA A 95 -8.41 2.50 7.19
C ALA A 95 -8.54 1.14 7.89
N PHE A 96 -8.11 1.04 9.17
CA PHE A 96 -8.11 -0.21 9.91
C PHE A 96 -9.51 -0.74 10.21
N ILE A 97 -10.47 0.15 10.48
CA ILE A 97 -11.86 -0.23 10.85
C ILE A 97 -12.79 -0.39 9.63
N THR A 98 -12.33 -0.05 8.43
CA THR A 98 -13.18 -0.08 7.23
C THR A 98 -12.69 -1.06 6.18
N PRO A 99 -13.62 -1.73 5.46
CA PRO A 99 -13.25 -2.59 4.33
C PRO A 99 -12.50 -1.79 3.26
N TYR A 100 -11.55 -2.45 2.59
CA TYR A 100 -10.78 -1.89 1.48
C TYR A 100 -10.02 -0.60 1.82
N HIS A 101 -9.73 -0.35 3.11
CA HIS A 101 -9.14 0.90 3.60
C HIS A 101 -9.96 2.15 3.20
N ALA A 102 -11.24 2.00 2.92
CA ALA A 102 -12.11 3.08 2.41
C ALA A 102 -12.24 4.26 3.39
N GLY A 103 -12.00 4.05 4.69
CA GLY A 103 -12.05 5.08 5.71
C GLY A 103 -10.79 5.93 5.83
N ASP A 104 -9.71 5.65 5.13
CA ASP A 104 -8.46 6.39 5.25
C ASP A 104 -8.67 7.89 4.95
N TYR A 105 -9.04 8.24 3.73
CA TYR A 105 -9.22 9.64 3.34
C TYR A 105 -10.42 10.32 4.01
N PRO A 106 -11.58 9.65 4.21
CA PRO A 106 -12.64 10.17 5.05
C PRO A 106 -12.18 10.57 6.45
N ALA A 107 -11.40 9.72 7.12
CA ALA A 107 -10.89 10.02 8.45
C ALA A 107 -9.90 11.20 8.45
N ARG A 108 -8.97 11.26 7.48
CA ARG A 108 -8.09 12.42 7.30
C ARG A 108 -8.88 13.71 7.14
N ALA A 109 -9.91 13.69 6.29
CA ALA A 109 -10.75 14.83 6.00
C ALA A 109 -11.62 15.29 7.20
N MET A 110 -11.88 14.41 8.18
CA MET A 110 -12.53 14.81 9.43
C MET A 110 -11.69 15.79 10.27
N LEU A 111 -10.38 15.84 10.07
CA LEU A 111 -9.48 16.76 10.79
C LEU A 111 -9.23 18.08 10.05
N LEU A 112 -9.88 18.32 8.90
CA LEU A 112 -9.84 19.60 8.20
C LEU A 112 -10.51 20.70 9.03
N LYS A 113 -9.98 21.93 8.96
CA LYS A 113 -10.57 23.10 9.59
C LYS A 113 -11.89 23.45 8.94
N ASN A 114 -11.90 23.51 7.60
CA ASN A 114 -13.11 23.75 6.84
C ASN A 114 -13.76 22.42 6.39
N LYS A 115 -14.86 22.07 7.03
CA LYS A 115 -15.63 20.83 6.75
C LYS A 115 -16.30 20.82 5.38
N SER A 116 -16.51 21.99 4.75
CA SER A 116 -17.06 22.04 3.39
C SER A 116 -16.13 21.42 2.35
N ASN A 117 -14.82 21.38 2.63
CA ASN A 117 -13.80 20.81 1.75
C ASN A 117 -13.69 19.28 1.85
N TRP A 118 -14.53 18.63 2.65
CA TRP A 118 -14.42 17.19 2.94
C TRP A 118 -14.43 16.33 1.68
N SER A 119 -15.40 16.52 0.78
CA SER A 119 -15.54 15.73 -0.47
C SER A 119 -14.38 15.96 -1.43
N ALA A 120 -13.93 17.22 -1.55
CA ALA A 120 -12.76 17.58 -2.35
C ALA A 120 -11.49 16.91 -1.82
N ALA A 121 -11.28 16.92 -0.50
CA ALA A 121 -10.14 16.29 0.13
C ALA A 121 -10.12 14.77 -0.06
N VAL A 122 -11.25 14.10 0.12
CA VAL A 122 -11.38 12.65 -0.14
C VAL A 122 -11.04 12.33 -1.60
N GLY A 123 -11.56 13.12 -2.55
CA GLY A 123 -11.27 12.92 -3.97
C GLY A 123 -9.79 13.14 -4.33
N LEU A 124 -9.17 14.19 -3.79
CA LEU A 124 -7.73 14.41 -3.98
C LEU A 124 -6.89 13.29 -3.31
N GLY A 125 -7.36 12.73 -2.21
CA GLY A 125 -6.78 11.54 -1.61
C GLY A 125 -6.77 10.35 -2.57
N LEU A 126 -7.88 10.09 -3.27
CA LEU A 126 -7.94 9.03 -4.29
C LEU A 126 -6.94 9.27 -5.44
N VAL A 127 -6.71 10.53 -5.84
CA VAL A 127 -5.62 10.87 -6.78
C VAL A 127 -4.26 10.46 -6.21
N GLY A 128 -4.04 10.64 -4.90
CA GLY A 128 -2.84 10.17 -4.21
C GLY A 128 -2.68 8.65 -4.24
N THR A 129 -3.78 7.89 -4.17
CA THR A 129 -3.76 6.42 -4.36
C THR A 129 -3.39 6.06 -5.79
N VAL A 130 -3.97 6.74 -6.78
CA VAL A 130 -3.63 6.52 -8.20
C VAL A 130 -2.14 6.82 -8.45
N ALA A 131 -1.59 7.88 -7.85
CA ALA A 131 -0.16 8.19 -7.98
C ALA A 131 0.74 7.08 -7.41
N LEU A 132 0.35 6.42 -6.32
CA LEU A 132 1.08 5.27 -5.78
C LEU A 132 0.93 4.03 -6.67
N LEU A 133 -0.29 3.73 -7.12
CA LEU A 133 -0.55 2.61 -8.03
C LEU A 133 0.25 2.73 -9.33
N VAL A 134 0.39 3.94 -9.86
CA VAL A 134 1.24 4.21 -11.04
C VAL A 134 2.68 3.81 -10.78
N VAL A 135 3.24 4.12 -9.61
CA VAL A 135 4.61 3.73 -9.23
C VAL A 135 4.72 2.20 -9.13
N GLU A 136 3.78 1.57 -8.46
CA GLU A 136 3.74 0.11 -8.29
C GLU A 136 3.66 -0.62 -9.65
N LEU A 137 2.87 -0.10 -10.59
CA LEU A 137 2.75 -0.67 -11.93
C LEU A 137 3.99 -0.41 -12.81
N ILE A 138 4.57 0.80 -12.76
CA ILE A 138 5.77 1.15 -13.55
C ILE A 138 6.94 0.23 -13.18
N ILE A 139 7.09 -0.10 -11.89
CA ILE A 139 8.19 -0.94 -11.42
C ILE A 139 7.78 -2.42 -11.47
N GLY A 140 6.52 -2.73 -11.13
CA GLY A 140 6.01 -4.09 -11.03
C GLY A 140 5.84 -4.81 -12.37
N ILE A 141 5.42 -4.12 -13.45
CA ILE A 141 5.24 -4.76 -14.77
C ILE A 141 6.56 -5.35 -15.31
N PRO A 142 7.68 -4.59 -15.38
CA PRO A 142 8.97 -5.16 -15.76
C PRO A 142 9.43 -6.27 -14.82
N SER A 143 9.21 -6.11 -13.52
CA SER A 143 9.56 -7.10 -12.52
C SER A 143 8.78 -8.41 -12.68
N THR A 144 7.49 -8.31 -13.02
CA THR A 144 6.66 -9.48 -13.32
C THR A 144 7.20 -10.25 -14.51
N TRP A 145 7.60 -9.54 -15.56
CA TRP A 145 8.21 -10.19 -16.72
C TRP A 145 9.50 -10.91 -16.33
N LEU A 146 10.39 -10.28 -15.57
CA LEU A 146 11.63 -10.89 -15.10
C LEU A 146 11.36 -12.12 -14.22
N PHE A 147 10.38 -12.04 -13.31
CA PHE A 147 9.99 -13.15 -12.44
C PHE A 147 9.47 -14.34 -13.23
N LEU A 148 8.51 -14.12 -14.14
CA LEU A 148 7.91 -15.18 -14.94
C LEU A 148 8.87 -15.74 -16.01
N SER A 149 9.88 -14.96 -16.41
CA SER A 149 10.92 -15.40 -17.36
C SER A 149 12.07 -16.15 -16.67
N TYR A 150 12.07 -16.24 -15.35
CA TYR A 150 13.12 -16.93 -14.59
C TYR A 150 13.15 -18.43 -14.93
N ASP A 151 11.97 -19.04 -15.07
CA ASP A 151 11.81 -20.45 -15.43
C ASP A 151 11.41 -20.68 -16.90
N GLN A 152 10.79 -19.73 -17.55
CA GLN A 152 10.24 -19.87 -18.90
C GLN A 152 10.46 -18.60 -19.72
N SER A 153 10.89 -18.74 -20.95
CA SER A 153 11.05 -17.62 -21.88
C SER A 153 9.69 -17.05 -22.32
N LEU A 154 9.12 -16.16 -21.52
CA LEU A 154 7.87 -15.49 -21.87
C LEU A 154 8.10 -14.35 -22.87
N PRO A 155 7.23 -14.20 -23.88
CA PRO A 155 7.36 -13.16 -24.89
C PRO A 155 7.29 -11.76 -24.26
N MET A 156 8.36 -11.00 -24.33
CA MET A 156 8.48 -9.63 -23.80
C MET A 156 7.40 -8.68 -24.37
N GLN A 157 6.89 -8.97 -25.56
CA GLN A 157 5.92 -8.13 -26.27
C GLN A 157 4.63 -7.88 -25.47
N TYR A 158 4.14 -8.84 -24.69
CA TYR A 158 2.92 -8.65 -23.88
C TYR A 158 3.15 -7.67 -22.75
N PHE A 159 4.30 -7.75 -22.10
CA PHE A 159 4.66 -6.85 -21.00
C PHE A 159 5.00 -5.45 -21.52
N ALA A 160 5.68 -5.37 -22.67
CA ALA A 160 5.91 -4.10 -23.35
C ALA A 160 4.58 -3.43 -23.76
N ALA A 161 3.61 -4.18 -24.28
CA ALA A 161 2.29 -3.67 -24.61
C ALA A 161 1.56 -3.16 -23.33
N ALA A 162 1.57 -3.93 -22.26
CA ALA A 162 0.97 -3.50 -20.98
C ALA A 162 1.63 -2.23 -20.43
N PHE A 163 2.95 -2.12 -20.54
CA PHE A 163 3.69 -0.93 -20.12
C PHE A 163 3.36 0.29 -20.98
N ILE A 164 3.27 0.12 -22.31
CA ILE A 164 2.86 1.19 -23.24
C ILE A 164 1.44 1.65 -22.90
N ILE A 165 0.49 0.72 -22.69
CA ILE A 165 -0.88 1.06 -22.29
C ILE A 165 -0.89 1.85 -20.98
N LEU A 166 -0.09 1.47 -19.99
CA LEU A 166 0.03 2.20 -18.73
C LEU A 166 0.53 3.63 -18.96
N VAL A 167 1.58 3.81 -19.76
CA VAL A 167 2.13 5.14 -20.09
C VAL A 167 1.07 6.00 -20.80
N LEU A 168 0.32 5.44 -21.73
CA LEU A 168 -0.78 6.12 -22.41
C LEU A 168 -1.87 6.52 -21.41
N LEU A 169 -2.32 5.62 -20.53
CA LEU A 169 -3.33 5.92 -19.52
C LEU A 169 -2.88 7.06 -18.59
N ILE A 170 -1.63 7.06 -18.13
CA ILE A 170 -1.07 8.13 -17.31
C ILE A 170 -1.06 9.46 -18.07
N SER A 171 -0.68 9.44 -19.37
CA SER A 171 -0.64 10.63 -20.22
C SER A 171 -2.03 11.20 -20.49
N PHE A 172 -3.05 10.35 -20.60
CA PHE A 172 -4.44 10.78 -20.81
C PHE A 172 -5.18 11.15 -19.51
N LEU A 173 -4.69 10.74 -18.35
CA LEU A 173 -5.34 10.98 -17.06
C LEU A 173 -5.67 12.47 -16.81
N PRO A 174 -4.79 13.45 -17.07
CA PRO A 174 -5.12 14.87 -16.91
C PRO A 174 -6.24 15.33 -17.84
N HIS A 175 -6.34 14.76 -19.04
CA HIS A 175 -7.39 15.07 -20.01
C HIS A 175 -8.75 14.53 -19.56
N ILE A 176 -8.76 13.30 -19.03
CA ILE A 176 -9.96 12.67 -18.47
C ILE A 176 -10.46 13.46 -17.25
N VAL A 177 -9.56 13.81 -16.33
CA VAL A 177 -9.89 14.62 -15.14
C VAL A 177 -10.46 15.98 -15.56
N ARG A 178 -9.84 16.66 -16.52
CA ARG A 178 -10.34 17.95 -17.04
C ARG A 178 -11.70 17.82 -17.73
N TYR A 179 -11.93 16.77 -18.47
CA TYR A 179 -13.23 16.50 -19.11
C TYR A 179 -14.32 16.28 -18.06
N LEU A 180 -14.07 15.43 -17.07
CA LEU A 180 -15.01 15.15 -15.99
C LEU A 180 -15.28 16.38 -15.11
N SER A 181 -14.29 17.25 -14.90
CA SER A 181 -14.44 18.46 -14.10
C SER A 181 -15.26 19.56 -14.77
N ARG A 182 -15.36 19.54 -16.11
CA ARG A 182 -16.19 20.52 -16.87
C ARG A 182 -17.66 20.16 -16.90
N ARG A 183 -18.00 18.93 -16.46
CA ARG A 183 -19.40 18.47 -16.44
C ARG A 183 -20.11 19.04 -15.21
N GLU A 184 -21.32 19.55 -15.41
CA GLU A 184 -22.18 19.94 -14.30
C GLU A 184 -22.71 18.71 -13.57
N TRP A 185 -22.50 18.66 -12.27
CA TRP A 185 -22.94 17.58 -11.43
C TRP A 185 -24.12 18.02 -10.57
N LYS A 186 -25.20 17.24 -10.54
CA LYS A 186 -26.41 17.54 -9.74
C LYS A 186 -26.13 17.56 -8.22
N SER A 187 -25.11 16.84 -7.75
CA SER A 187 -24.73 16.82 -6.34
C SER A 187 -23.68 17.91 -6.05
N ALA A 188 -23.93 18.74 -5.04
CA ALA A 188 -22.97 19.75 -4.58
C ALA A 188 -21.60 19.15 -4.19
N GLN A 189 -21.60 17.94 -3.61
CA GLN A 189 -20.38 17.21 -3.25
C GLN A 189 -19.57 16.80 -4.49
N MET A 190 -20.24 16.30 -5.53
CA MET A 190 -19.60 15.94 -6.80
C MET A 190 -19.10 17.17 -7.54
N GLN A 191 -19.81 18.29 -7.45
CA GLN A 191 -19.35 19.56 -8.04
C GLN A 191 -18.09 20.08 -7.34
N GLN A 192 -18.03 20.03 -6.01
CA GLN A 192 -16.83 20.41 -5.25
C GLN A 192 -15.63 19.53 -5.60
N LEU A 193 -15.84 18.21 -5.71
CA LEU A 193 -14.82 17.28 -6.17
C LEU A 193 -14.33 17.63 -7.58
N ALA A 194 -15.24 17.87 -8.51
CA ALA A 194 -14.92 18.24 -9.89
C ALA A 194 -14.07 19.51 -9.95
N ILE A 195 -14.43 20.55 -9.17
CA ILE A 195 -13.66 21.80 -9.05
C ILE A 195 -12.26 21.53 -8.51
N ALA A 196 -12.13 20.77 -7.42
CA ALA A 196 -10.83 20.44 -6.83
C ALA A 196 -9.93 19.67 -7.81
N LEU A 197 -10.50 18.72 -8.55
CA LEU A 197 -9.77 17.97 -9.57
C LEU A 197 -9.36 18.84 -10.77
N SER A 198 -10.18 19.83 -11.17
CA SER A 198 -9.84 20.74 -12.26
C SER A 198 -8.63 21.62 -11.96
N GLN A 199 -8.38 21.91 -10.69
CA GLN A 199 -7.22 22.69 -10.22
C GLN A 199 -5.94 21.87 -10.12
N LEU A 200 -6.03 20.53 -10.29
CA LEU A 200 -4.86 19.67 -10.25
C LEU A 200 -4.02 19.83 -11.51
N SER A 201 -2.87 20.49 -11.39
CA SER A 201 -1.93 20.62 -12.50
C SER A 201 -1.16 19.31 -12.72
N TYR A 202 -0.73 19.08 -13.97
CA TYR A 202 0.14 17.96 -14.33
C TYR A 202 1.41 17.92 -13.47
N THR A 203 2.07 19.07 -13.27
CA THR A 203 3.26 19.19 -12.42
C THR A 203 2.98 18.74 -10.97
N ARG A 204 1.79 19.04 -10.44
CA ARG A 204 1.41 18.63 -9.09
C ARG A 204 1.21 17.12 -9.02
N PHE A 205 0.59 16.52 -10.05
CA PHE A 205 0.45 15.07 -10.13
C PHE A 205 1.82 14.36 -10.23
N MET A 206 2.76 14.89 -11.06
CA MET A 206 4.12 14.37 -11.12
C MET A 206 4.87 14.46 -9.78
N LYS A 207 4.70 15.57 -9.04
CA LYS A 207 5.25 15.68 -7.68
C LYS A 207 4.60 14.68 -6.70
N ALA A 208 3.31 14.36 -6.86
CA ALA A 208 2.65 13.32 -6.07
C ALA A 208 3.19 11.92 -6.40
N ILE A 209 3.50 11.63 -7.67
CA ILE A 209 4.23 10.42 -8.07
C ILE A 209 5.62 10.40 -7.41
N GLY A 210 6.36 11.50 -7.39
CA GLY A 210 7.66 11.58 -6.71
C GLY A 210 7.59 11.24 -5.21
N TRP A 211 6.61 11.78 -4.48
CA TRP A 211 6.36 11.41 -3.09
C TRP A 211 5.96 9.93 -2.92
N SER A 212 5.17 9.40 -3.86
CA SER A 212 4.79 8.00 -3.87
C SER A 212 5.98 7.08 -4.16
N SER A 213 6.90 7.48 -5.04
CA SER A 213 8.14 6.75 -5.33
C SER A 213 9.05 6.68 -4.11
N MET A 214 9.24 7.80 -3.39
CA MET A 214 10.00 7.79 -2.13
C MET A 214 9.37 6.84 -1.10
N ARG A 215 8.06 6.89 -0.95
CA ARG A 215 7.32 5.99 -0.07
C ARG A 215 7.49 4.53 -0.47
N TYR A 216 7.39 4.23 -1.76
CA TYR A 216 7.57 2.89 -2.31
C TYR A 216 8.97 2.35 -2.03
N ILE A 217 10.01 3.16 -2.20
CA ILE A 217 11.40 2.79 -1.88
C ILE A 217 11.53 2.43 -0.40
N VAL A 218 10.95 3.24 0.49
CA VAL A 218 10.95 2.94 1.94
C VAL A 218 10.26 1.61 2.22
N TRP A 219 9.12 1.32 1.60
CA TRP A 219 8.41 0.06 1.76
C TRP A 219 9.22 -1.13 1.25
N ALA A 220 9.83 -1.00 0.07
CA ALA A 220 10.66 -2.04 -0.51
C ALA A 220 11.88 -2.35 0.37
N MET A 221 12.54 -1.32 0.88
CA MET A 221 13.65 -1.48 1.83
C MET A 221 13.20 -2.14 3.14
N GLN A 222 12.08 -1.70 3.71
CA GLN A 222 11.54 -2.31 4.92
C GLN A 222 11.23 -3.79 4.71
N LEU A 223 10.62 -4.17 3.58
CA LEU A 223 10.28 -5.57 3.29
C LEU A 223 11.56 -6.40 3.09
N ALA A 224 12.54 -5.91 2.33
CA ALA A 224 13.83 -6.59 2.14
C ALA A 224 14.55 -6.84 3.48
N LEU A 225 14.65 -5.80 4.31
CA LEU A 225 15.26 -5.90 5.64
C LEU A 225 14.50 -6.87 6.56
N THR A 226 13.18 -6.88 6.47
CA THR A 226 12.36 -7.77 7.30
C THR A 226 12.47 -9.22 6.84
N LEU A 227 12.51 -9.48 5.53
CA LEU A 227 12.76 -10.82 4.99
C LEU A 227 14.13 -11.33 5.45
N HIS A 228 15.17 -10.52 5.30
CA HIS A 228 16.51 -10.88 5.78
C HIS A 228 16.55 -11.11 7.31
N PHE A 229 15.89 -10.25 8.10
CA PHE A 229 15.75 -10.46 9.55
C PHE A 229 15.10 -11.80 9.88
N CYS A 230 14.11 -12.23 9.10
CA CYS A 230 13.40 -13.49 9.30
C CYS A 230 14.12 -14.71 8.70
N GLY A 231 15.38 -14.57 8.25
CA GLY A 231 16.16 -15.66 7.66
C GLY A 231 15.72 -16.07 6.26
N VAL A 232 15.10 -15.16 5.52
CA VAL A 232 14.79 -15.32 4.10
C VAL A 232 15.90 -14.62 3.33
N ASP A 233 16.99 -15.35 3.09
CA ASP A 233 18.17 -14.83 2.42
C ASP A 233 18.09 -15.12 0.91
N MET A 234 18.05 -14.07 0.11
CA MET A 234 18.00 -14.11 -1.34
C MET A 234 19.14 -13.27 -1.93
N LEU A 235 19.46 -13.49 -3.19
CA LEU A 235 20.41 -12.63 -3.91
C LEU A 235 19.84 -11.21 -4.07
N PRO A 236 20.68 -10.16 -4.12
CA PRO A 236 20.20 -8.79 -4.30
C PRO A 236 19.30 -8.60 -5.52
N VAL A 237 19.58 -9.31 -6.62
CA VAL A 237 18.76 -9.27 -7.83
C VAL A 237 17.38 -9.91 -7.62
N GLU A 238 17.29 -10.95 -6.80
CA GLU A 238 16.03 -11.63 -6.50
C GLU A 238 15.11 -10.73 -5.66
N TYR A 239 15.66 -9.98 -4.70
CA TYR A 239 14.91 -8.94 -3.99
C TYR A 239 14.37 -7.87 -4.95
N LEU A 240 15.18 -7.44 -5.93
CA LEU A 240 14.77 -6.43 -6.92
C LEU A 240 13.70 -6.94 -7.90
N ILE A 241 13.59 -8.25 -8.07
CA ILE A 241 12.55 -8.90 -8.90
C ILE A 241 11.32 -9.21 -8.05
N ALA A 242 11.47 -9.89 -6.92
CA ALA A 242 10.36 -10.43 -6.15
C ALA A 242 9.55 -9.35 -5.43
N ILE A 243 10.19 -8.34 -4.82
CA ILE A 243 9.52 -7.31 -4.04
C ILE A 243 8.59 -6.43 -4.89
N PRO A 244 9.01 -5.91 -6.06
CA PRO A 244 8.11 -5.13 -6.90
C PRO A 244 6.97 -5.95 -7.48
N PHE A 245 7.22 -7.20 -7.85
CA PHE A 245 6.15 -8.10 -8.28
C PHE A 245 5.14 -8.32 -7.15
N TYR A 246 5.60 -8.60 -5.94
CA TYR A 246 4.74 -8.76 -4.77
C TYR A 246 3.87 -7.52 -4.49
N TYR A 247 4.45 -6.33 -4.47
CA TYR A 247 3.67 -5.11 -4.23
C TYR A 247 2.65 -4.84 -5.33
N MET A 248 3.00 -5.05 -6.59
CA MET A 248 2.07 -4.91 -7.71
C MET A 248 0.88 -5.86 -7.58
N VAL A 249 1.13 -7.14 -7.28
CA VAL A 249 0.07 -8.13 -7.11
C VAL A 249 -0.84 -7.74 -5.95
N VAL A 250 -0.27 -7.38 -4.79
CA VAL A 250 -1.04 -6.96 -3.60
C VAL A 250 -1.85 -5.69 -3.86
N ALA A 251 -1.37 -4.77 -4.69
CA ALA A 251 -2.09 -3.54 -5.04
C ALA A 251 -3.32 -3.83 -5.93
N ILE A 252 -3.24 -4.81 -6.82
CA ILE A 252 -4.33 -5.19 -7.73
C ILE A 252 -5.45 -5.95 -6.98
N PHE A 253 -5.12 -6.66 -5.89
CA PHE A 253 -6.08 -7.41 -5.09
C PHE A 253 -6.55 -6.61 -3.86
N PRO A 254 -7.56 -5.73 -3.98
CA PRO A 254 -8.09 -5.01 -2.84
C PRO A 254 -8.77 -5.98 -1.88
N SER A 255 -8.47 -5.87 -0.58
CA SER A 255 -8.95 -6.81 0.41
C SER A 255 -9.64 -6.12 1.59
N VAL A 256 -10.61 -6.83 2.20
CA VAL A 256 -11.13 -6.47 3.52
C VAL A 256 -10.05 -6.67 4.60
N PRO A 257 -10.06 -5.92 5.72
CA PRO A 257 -8.98 -5.97 6.70
C PRO A 257 -8.60 -7.39 7.16
N ALA A 258 -9.59 -8.23 7.45
CA ALA A 258 -9.36 -9.61 7.86
C ALA A 258 -8.70 -10.47 6.77
N LEU A 259 -8.96 -10.18 5.50
CA LEU A 259 -8.40 -10.90 4.36
C LEU A 259 -7.02 -10.35 3.94
N ASN A 260 -6.69 -9.12 4.34
CA ASN A 260 -5.47 -8.44 3.90
C ASN A 260 -4.20 -9.21 4.29
N ILE A 261 -4.12 -9.71 5.52
CA ILE A 261 -2.97 -10.50 5.99
C ILE A 261 -2.89 -11.82 5.22
N ALA A 262 -4.03 -12.51 5.03
CA ALA A 262 -4.05 -13.79 4.34
C ALA A 262 -3.64 -13.66 2.86
N ILE A 263 -4.18 -12.65 2.13
CA ILE A 263 -3.78 -12.38 0.74
C ILE A 263 -2.29 -12.03 0.67
N ARG A 264 -1.81 -11.16 1.55
CA ARG A 264 -0.40 -10.80 1.61
C ARG A 264 0.48 -12.01 1.91
N GLY A 265 0.10 -12.83 2.89
CA GLY A 265 0.82 -14.05 3.24
C GLY A 265 0.82 -15.08 2.09
N THR A 266 -0.32 -15.31 1.45
CA THR A 266 -0.42 -16.24 0.33
C THR A 266 0.48 -15.81 -0.83
N TRP A 267 0.38 -14.56 -1.28
CA TRP A 267 1.22 -14.07 -2.38
C TRP A 267 2.69 -14.00 -2.02
N SER A 268 3.03 -13.69 -0.76
CA SER A 268 4.43 -13.71 -0.35
C SER A 268 5.02 -15.13 -0.40
N LEU A 269 4.28 -16.13 0.05
CA LEU A 269 4.72 -17.53 -0.06
C LEU A 269 4.86 -17.96 -1.52
N ILE A 270 3.90 -17.63 -2.40
CA ILE A 270 3.98 -17.97 -3.82
C ILE A 270 5.22 -17.33 -4.49
N ILE A 271 5.54 -16.09 -4.13
CA ILE A 271 6.58 -15.32 -4.82
C ILE A 271 7.97 -15.56 -4.21
N PHE A 272 8.11 -15.44 -2.89
CA PHE A 272 9.42 -15.52 -2.25
C PHE A 272 9.91 -16.97 -2.07
N ASP A 273 8.99 -17.93 -1.94
CA ASP A 273 9.30 -19.35 -1.87
C ASP A 273 9.97 -19.89 -3.15
N THR A 274 9.80 -19.19 -4.27
CA THR A 274 10.53 -19.49 -5.52
C THR A 274 12.04 -19.32 -5.36
N PHE A 275 12.49 -18.46 -4.45
CA PHE A 275 13.90 -18.12 -4.26
C PHE A 275 14.48 -18.67 -2.94
N CYS A 276 13.65 -18.93 -1.94
CA CYS A 276 14.09 -19.37 -0.61
C CYS A 276 13.00 -20.21 0.07
N ASP A 277 13.29 -21.47 0.33
CA ASP A 277 12.36 -22.42 1.00
C ASP A 277 12.36 -22.18 2.53
N ASN A 278 11.81 -21.02 2.96
CA ASN A 278 11.60 -20.67 4.36
C ASN A 278 10.21 -20.08 4.57
N ALA A 279 9.18 -20.93 4.46
CA ALA A 279 7.79 -20.50 4.57
C ALA A 279 7.48 -19.79 5.90
N ALA A 280 8.05 -20.23 7.02
CA ALA A 280 7.84 -19.60 8.32
C ALA A 280 8.47 -18.20 8.38
N GLY A 281 9.67 -18.03 7.86
CA GLY A 281 10.36 -16.74 7.77
C GLY A 281 9.60 -15.76 6.88
N ILE A 282 9.13 -16.21 5.71
CA ILE A 282 8.33 -15.40 4.79
C ILE A 282 7.03 -14.94 5.47
N ALA A 283 6.30 -15.86 6.11
CA ALA A 283 5.05 -15.52 6.80
C ALA A 283 5.28 -14.54 7.95
N LEU A 284 6.32 -14.75 8.77
CA LEU A 284 6.67 -13.84 9.86
C LEU A 284 7.07 -12.46 9.34
N ALA A 285 7.83 -12.38 8.25
CA ALA A 285 8.23 -11.12 7.65
C ALA A 285 7.01 -10.29 7.21
N VAL A 286 6.02 -10.91 6.58
CA VAL A 286 4.80 -10.23 6.13
C VAL A 286 3.93 -9.75 7.30
N VAL A 287 3.79 -10.56 8.34
CA VAL A 287 3.08 -10.16 9.57
C VAL A 287 3.79 -9.00 10.26
N THR A 288 5.11 -9.06 10.36
CA THR A 288 5.94 -8.02 10.97
C THR A 288 5.82 -6.70 10.21
N ILE A 289 6.00 -6.71 8.90
CA ILE A 289 5.91 -5.48 8.09
C ILE A 289 4.48 -4.90 8.10
N TRP A 290 3.45 -5.76 8.11
CA TRP A 290 2.07 -5.32 8.28
C TRP A 290 1.85 -4.65 9.64
N ALA A 291 2.36 -5.24 10.71
CA ALA A 291 2.26 -4.67 12.05
C ALA A 291 2.97 -3.30 12.14
N VAL A 292 4.18 -3.19 11.61
CA VAL A 292 4.97 -1.95 11.61
C VAL A 292 4.30 -0.86 10.75
N ASN A 293 3.77 -1.18 9.58
CA ASN A 293 3.25 -0.18 8.64
C ASN A 293 1.74 0.06 8.72
N THR A 294 1.01 -0.76 9.49
CA THR A 294 -0.46 -0.61 9.64
C THR A 294 -0.87 -0.47 11.11
N VAL A 295 -0.50 -1.42 11.96
CA VAL A 295 -0.94 -1.43 13.36
C VAL A 295 -0.27 -0.32 14.15
N LEU A 296 1.03 -0.17 14.04
CA LEU A 296 1.78 0.84 14.79
C LEU A 296 1.33 2.28 14.44
N PRO A 297 1.20 2.69 13.14
CA PRO A 297 0.64 4.00 12.81
C PRO A 297 -0.80 4.18 13.28
N MET A 298 -1.64 3.14 13.27
CA MET A 298 -3.01 3.19 13.79
C MET A 298 -3.03 3.46 15.29
N ILE A 299 -2.18 2.82 16.08
CA ILE A 299 -2.06 3.06 17.53
C ILE A 299 -1.63 4.51 17.79
N ILE A 300 -0.59 4.98 17.08
CA ILE A 300 -0.11 6.37 17.20
C ILE A 300 -1.23 7.35 16.83
N GLY A 301 -1.96 7.09 15.74
CA GLY A 301 -3.09 7.90 15.30
C GLY A 301 -4.20 8.00 16.33
N SER A 302 -4.52 6.89 16.98
CA SER A 302 -5.53 6.82 18.06
C SER A 302 -5.14 7.67 19.27
N ILE A 303 -3.86 7.62 19.69
CA ILE A 303 -3.32 8.41 20.81
C ILE A 303 -3.32 9.90 20.46
N LEU A 304 -2.83 10.27 19.28
CA LEU A 304 -2.76 11.67 18.84
C LEU A 304 -4.15 12.32 18.72
N TYR A 305 -5.17 11.54 18.33
CA TYR A 305 -6.55 12.01 18.24
C TYR A 305 -7.15 12.28 19.63
N ARG A 306 -6.94 11.36 20.58
CA ARG A 306 -7.42 11.51 21.96
C ARG A 306 -6.87 12.78 22.62
N ASN A 307 -5.58 13.01 22.50
CA ASN A 307 -4.90 14.17 23.08
C ASN A 307 -5.29 15.51 22.43
N GLY A 308 -5.83 15.49 21.20
CA GLY A 308 -6.29 16.68 20.49
C GLY A 308 -7.70 17.12 20.85
N LYS A 309 -8.50 16.27 21.51
CA LYS A 309 -9.84 16.63 22.04
C LYS A 309 -9.81 17.26 23.44
N THR A 310 -8.69 17.13 24.13
CA THR A 310 -8.50 17.66 25.50
C THR A 310 -7.89 19.05 25.54
N LYS A 311 -7.68 19.70 24.42
CA LYS A 311 -7.31 21.11 24.26
C LYS A 311 -8.37 21.84 23.42
#